data_bc5109f08ddac6702f9ddcabb26dd76a
#
_entry.id   bc5109f08ddac6702f9ddcabb26dd76a
#
_cell.length_a   1.000
_cell.length_b   1.000
_cell.length_c   1.000
_cell.angle_alpha   90.00
_cell.angle_beta   90.00
_cell.angle_gamma   90.00
#
_symmetry.space_group_name_H-M   'P 1'
#
loop_
_entity.id
_entity.type
_entity.pdbx_description
1 polymer ?
#
loop_
_entity_poly.entity_id
_entity_poly.type
_entity_poly.pdbx_seq_one_letter_code
_entity_poly.pdbx_strand_id
1 'polypeptide(L)'
;WDGAIWPFATSQTLTGLANYLNSTETPVVTDSVFFRQMELYVESQYRRGRPYIGEYLDETNGQWLMGDRERSRYYNHSTFNDLVITGLVGLRPRADRTLEVHPLVPADKWDWFCLDNVLYHGRNLTILWDKNGDRYHLGKGLRVLVDGKEVGHADTLGRLVCPDVL
;
A
#
# COMPACT_ATOMS: atom_id res chain seq x y z
N TRP A 1 -24.59 7.32 -10.86
CA TRP A 1 -23.93 6.28 -10.06
C TRP A 1 -24.12 4.89 -10.67
N ASP A 2 -24.69 4.79 -11.84
CA ASP A 2 -24.99 3.52 -12.48
C ASP A 2 -23.79 3.04 -13.28
N GLY A 3 -23.19 1.93 -12.83
CA GLY A 3 -22.19 1.16 -13.54
C GLY A 3 -20.75 1.66 -13.47
N ALA A 4 -20.47 2.96 -13.41
CA ALA A 4 -19.11 3.50 -13.49
C ALA A 4 -18.19 3.04 -12.34
N ILE A 5 -16.91 2.77 -12.65
CA ILE A 5 -15.87 2.46 -11.67
C ILE A 5 -15.32 3.77 -11.10
N TRP A 6 -15.48 3.94 -9.81
CA TRP A 6 -14.98 5.11 -9.08
C TRP A 6 -13.70 4.77 -8.33
N PRO A 7 -12.59 5.47 -8.53
CA PRO A 7 -11.36 5.27 -7.76
C PRO A 7 -11.58 5.33 -6.23
N PHE A 8 -12.49 6.18 -5.77
CA PHE A 8 -12.91 6.24 -4.38
C PHE A 8 -13.51 4.91 -3.88
N ALA A 9 -14.45 4.32 -4.61
CA ALA A 9 -15.05 3.04 -4.26
C ALA A 9 -14.03 1.90 -4.33
N THR A 10 -13.15 1.92 -5.33
CA THR A 10 -12.01 1.01 -5.45
C THR A 10 -11.12 1.09 -4.21
N SER A 11 -10.75 2.31 -3.78
CA SER A 11 -9.94 2.52 -2.58
C SER A 11 -10.61 1.96 -1.32
N GLN A 12 -11.89 2.19 -1.14
CA GLN A 12 -12.64 1.65 0.01
C GLN A 12 -12.67 0.12 0.01
N THR A 13 -12.91 -0.49 -1.16
CA THR A 13 -12.91 -1.95 -1.31
C THR A 13 -11.54 -2.54 -0.99
N LEU A 14 -10.47 -1.94 -1.50
CA LEU A 14 -9.10 -2.40 -1.24
C LEU A 14 -8.69 -2.18 0.22
N THR A 15 -9.14 -1.10 0.86
CA THR A 15 -8.95 -0.90 2.30
C THR A 15 -9.64 -2.02 3.09
N GLY A 16 -10.87 -2.37 2.73
CA GLY A 16 -11.59 -3.50 3.32
C GLY A 16 -10.85 -4.83 3.14
N LEU A 17 -10.33 -5.09 1.93
CA LEU A 17 -9.55 -6.29 1.63
C LEU A 17 -8.24 -6.33 2.42
N ALA A 18 -7.50 -5.24 2.50
CA ALA A 18 -6.27 -5.15 3.31
C ALA A 18 -6.57 -5.41 4.79
N ASN A 19 -7.64 -4.83 5.33
CA ASN A 19 -8.05 -5.08 6.71
C ASN A 19 -8.45 -6.54 6.94
N TYR A 20 -9.18 -7.15 6.01
CA TYR A 20 -9.54 -8.56 6.09
C TYR A 20 -8.29 -9.46 6.13
N LEU A 21 -7.33 -9.25 5.21
CA LEU A 21 -6.08 -10.01 5.16
C LEU A 21 -5.25 -9.85 6.44
N ASN A 22 -5.25 -8.66 7.04
CA ASN A 22 -4.51 -8.37 8.25
C ASN A 22 -5.18 -8.88 9.54
N SER A 23 -6.50 -9.08 9.54
CA SER A 23 -7.26 -9.47 10.73
C SER A 23 -7.68 -10.95 10.75
N THR A 24 -7.51 -11.66 9.63
CA THR A 24 -7.97 -13.05 9.48
C THR A 24 -6.79 -14.00 9.50
N GLU A 25 -6.80 -14.98 10.42
CA GLU A 25 -5.71 -15.97 10.53
C GLU A 25 -5.63 -16.90 9.31
N THR A 26 -6.78 -17.25 8.73
CA THR A 26 -6.87 -18.13 7.55
C THR A 26 -7.73 -17.47 6.47
N PRO A 27 -7.19 -16.45 5.78
CA PRO A 27 -7.96 -15.74 4.76
C PRO A 27 -8.23 -16.65 3.54
N VAL A 28 -9.42 -16.53 2.96
CA VAL A 28 -9.81 -17.25 1.73
C VAL A 28 -9.19 -16.67 0.45
N VAL A 29 -8.59 -15.49 0.56
CA VAL A 29 -7.82 -14.82 -0.50
C VAL A 29 -6.42 -14.54 0.00
N THR A 30 -5.47 -14.36 -0.92
CA THR A 30 -4.06 -14.14 -0.59
C THR A 30 -3.62 -12.71 -0.84
N ASP A 31 -2.44 -12.34 -0.33
CA ASP A 31 -1.77 -11.06 -0.61
C ASP A 31 -1.60 -10.80 -2.10
N SER A 32 -1.41 -11.88 -2.89
CA SER A 32 -1.32 -11.77 -4.36
C SER A 32 -2.59 -11.22 -5.00
N VAL A 33 -3.76 -11.48 -4.41
CA VAL A 33 -5.03 -10.90 -4.90
C VAL A 33 -5.04 -9.40 -4.61
N PHE A 34 -4.68 -8.99 -3.40
CA PHE A 34 -4.58 -7.56 -3.05
C PHE A 34 -3.56 -6.85 -3.95
N PHE A 35 -2.37 -7.42 -4.09
CA PHE A 35 -1.29 -6.85 -4.91
C PHE A 35 -1.73 -6.70 -6.37
N ARG A 36 -2.37 -7.72 -6.95
CA ARG A 36 -2.89 -7.64 -8.33
C ARG A 36 -3.96 -6.54 -8.49
N GLN A 37 -4.83 -6.36 -7.52
CA GLN A 37 -5.82 -5.28 -7.55
C GLN A 37 -5.15 -3.90 -7.46
N MET A 38 -4.08 -3.76 -6.68
CA MET A 38 -3.28 -2.53 -6.63
C MET A 38 -2.59 -2.26 -7.98
N GLU A 39 -2.04 -3.29 -8.64
CA GLU A 39 -1.49 -3.16 -10.00
C GLU A 39 -2.55 -2.66 -10.98
N LEU A 40 -3.74 -3.29 -11.00
CA LEU A 40 -4.86 -2.88 -11.86
C LEU A 40 -5.30 -1.45 -11.58
N TYR A 41 -5.31 -1.04 -10.30
CA TYR A 41 -5.60 0.34 -9.94
C TYR A 41 -4.58 1.31 -10.55
N VAL A 42 -3.28 1.01 -10.43
CA VAL A 42 -2.22 1.83 -11.05
C VAL A 42 -2.36 1.83 -12.58
N GLU A 43 -2.53 0.66 -13.20
CA GLU A 43 -2.72 0.52 -14.65
C GLU A 43 -3.90 1.37 -15.15
N SER A 44 -4.99 1.45 -14.38
CA SER A 44 -6.16 2.25 -14.71
C SER A 44 -5.88 3.77 -14.73
N GLN A 45 -4.82 4.23 -14.04
CA GLN A 45 -4.44 5.66 -13.99
C GLN A 45 -3.61 6.10 -15.21
N TYR A 46 -3.79 5.41 -16.34
CA TYR A 46 -3.14 5.74 -17.61
C TYR A 46 -4.17 5.94 -18.71
N ARG A 47 -3.86 6.85 -19.64
CA ARG A 47 -4.61 7.09 -20.86
C ARG A 47 -3.66 7.32 -22.01
N ARG A 48 -3.81 6.55 -23.10
CA ARG A 48 -2.95 6.65 -24.29
C ARG A 48 -1.45 6.56 -23.94
N GLY A 49 -1.09 5.66 -23.01
CA GLY A 49 0.28 5.42 -22.59
C GLY A 49 0.92 6.51 -21.71
N ARG A 50 0.12 7.46 -21.19
CA ARG A 50 0.58 8.52 -20.28
C ARG A 50 -0.19 8.49 -18.97
N PRO A 51 0.44 8.86 -17.85
CA PRO A 51 -0.27 9.02 -16.59
C PRO A 51 -1.46 9.96 -16.76
N TYR A 52 -2.59 9.52 -16.28
CA TYR A 52 -3.83 10.26 -16.32
C TYR A 52 -4.70 9.90 -15.12
N ILE A 53 -5.02 10.88 -14.33
CA ILE A 53 -5.92 10.73 -13.19
C ILE A 53 -7.25 11.36 -13.56
N GLY A 54 -8.34 10.59 -13.43
CA GLY A 54 -9.68 11.04 -13.75
C GLY A 54 -10.68 10.66 -12.66
N GLU A 55 -11.93 11.06 -12.85
CA GLU A 55 -12.97 10.91 -11.85
C GLU A 55 -13.56 9.50 -11.82
N TYR A 56 -13.84 8.91 -12.99
CA TYR A 56 -14.43 7.57 -13.10
C TYR A 56 -14.24 6.94 -14.47
N LEU A 57 -14.28 5.61 -14.50
CA LEU A 57 -14.05 4.78 -15.69
C LEU A 57 -15.32 4.01 -16.08
N ASP A 58 -15.39 3.63 -17.33
CA ASP A 58 -16.39 2.72 -17.87
C ASP A 58 -16.16 1.30 -17.31
N GLU A 59 -17.18 0.69 -16.77
CA GLU A 59 -17.11 -0.63 -16.13
C GLU A 59 -16.89 -1.78 -17.12
N THR A 60 -17.16 -1.55 -18.41
CA THR A 60 -17.04 -2.60 -19.44
C THR A 60 -15.66 -2.65 -20.09
N ASN A 61 -14.98 -1.51 -20.20
CA ASN A 61 -13.73 -1.40 -20.93
C ASN A 61 -12.60 -0.68 -20.19
N GLY A 62 -12.87 -0.14 -18.99
CA GLY A 62 -11.89 0.55 -18.15
C GLY A 62 -11.39 1.90 -18.71
N GLN A 63 -12.09 2.48 -19.69
CA GLN A 63 -11.72 3.77 -20.25
C GLN A 63 -12.28 4.92 -19.42
N TRP A 64 -11.56 6.03 -19.37
CA TRP A 64 -12.02 7.24 -18.69
C TRP A 64 -13.25 7.84 -19.40
N LEU A 65 -14.42 7.83 -18.75
CA LEU A 65 -15.67 8.32 -19.32
C LEU A 65 -15.69 9.83 -19.53
N MET A 66 -15.01 10.57 -18.69
CA MET A 66 -15.03 12.04 -18.70
C MET A 66 -13.64 12.64 -18.98
N GLY A 67 -12.76 11.88 -19.63
CA GLY A 67 -11.35 12.19 -19.77
C GLY A 67 -11.01 13.49 -20.48
N ASP A 68 -11.88 14.02 -21.31
CA ASP A 68 -11.65 15.26 -22.05
C ASP A 68 -12.35 16.48 -21.42
N ARG A 69 -13.12 16.28 -20.36
CA ARG A 69 -13.75 17.38 -19.62
C ARG A 69 -12.78 17.93 -18.57
N GLU A 70 -12.50 19.22 -18.65
CA GLU A 70 -11.58 19.91 -17.71
C GLU A 70 -11.96 19.68 -16.24
N ARG A 71 -13.25 19.69 -15.92
CA ARG A 71 -13.76 19.45 -14.58
C ARG A 71 -13.30 18.12 -13.98
N SER A 72 -13.28 17.06 -14.76
CA SER A 72 -12.99 15.70 -14.30
C SER A 72 -11.53 15.30 -14.52
N ARG A 73 -10.77 16.13 -15.21
CA ARG A 73 -9.35 15.92 -15.46
C ARG A 73 -8.55 16.22 -14.20
N TYR A 74 -7.75 15.23 -13.77
CA TYR A 74 -6.97 15.28 -12.53
C TYR A 74 -7.83 15.37 -11.25
N TYR A 75 -9.11 15.11 -11.38
CA TYR A 75 -10.02 15.07 -10.25
C TYR A 75 -10.23 13.61 -9.83
N ASN A 76 -9.70 13.27 -8.68
CA ASN A 76 -9.75 11.91 -8.16
C ASN A 76 -9.93 11.95 -6.64
N HIS A 77 -11.01 11.39 -6.15
CA HIS A 77 -11.20 11.07 -4.75
C HIS A 77 -10.53 9.74 -4.48
N SER A 78 -9.32 9.77 -3.97
CA SER A 78 -8.54 8.55 -3.80
C SER A 78 -7.80 8.55 -2.46
N THR A 79 -7.84 7.42 -1.80
CA THR A 79 -6.99 7.08 -0.65
C THR A 79 -5.84 6.17 -1.09
N PHE A 80 -5.36 6.33 -2.33
CA PHE A 80 -4.34 5.44 -2.90
C PHE A 80 -3.05 5.42 -2.07
N ASN A 81 -2.60 6.57 -1.58
CA ASN A 81 -1.41 6.64 -0.74
C ASN A 81 -1.60 5.90 0.58
N ASP A 82 -2.81 5.93 1.15
CA ASP A 82 -3.13 5.17 2.36
C ASP A 82 -3.04 3.66 2.09
N LEU A 83 -3.47 3.21 0.90
CA LEU A 83 -3.33 1.81 0.48
C LEU A 83 -1.86 1.40 0.30
N VAL A 84 -1.01 2.31 -0.18
CA VAL A 84 0.44 2.05 -0.24
C VAL A 84 1.01 1.92 1.17
N ILE A 85 0.71 2.87 2.05
CA ILE A 85 1.26 2.91 3.41
C ILE A 85 0.73 1.75 4.27
N THR A 86 -0.59 1.57 4.32
CA THR A 86 -1.23 0.62 5.24
C THR A 86 -1.44 -0.77 4.63
N GLY A 87 -1.43 -0.88 3.32
CA GLY A 87 -1.58 -2.14 2.59
C GLY A 87 -0.24 -2.68 2.10
N LEU A 88 0.37 -2.07 1.08
CA LEU A 88 1.60 -2.61 0.48
C LEU A 88 2.79 -2.59 1.44
N VAL A 89 3.09 -1.46 2.06
CA VAL A 89 4.15 -1.37 3.09
C VAL A 89 3.68 -1.94 4.42
N GLY A 90 2.39 -1.83 4.71
CA GLY A 90 1.73 -2.55 5.78
C GLY A 90 1.86 -1.91 7.15
N LEU A 91 2.08 -0.59 7.28
CA LEU A 91 2.00 0.08 8.57
C LEU A 91 0.57 -0.07 9.13
N ARG A 92 0.43 -0.72 10.29
CA ARG A 92 -0.86 -0.94 10.95
C ARG A 92 -1.06 0.08 12.06
N PRO A 93 -1.94 1.07 11.86
CA PRO A 93 -2.19 2.10 12.88
C PRO A 93 -2.73 1.48 14.19
N ARG A 94 -2.12 1.86 15.30
CA ARG A 94 -2.50 1.43 16.66
C ARG A 94 -2.57 2.63 17.58
N ALA A 95 -3.39 2.53 18.63
CA ALA A 95 -3.51 3.58 19.65
C ALA A 95 -2.50 3.40 20.80
N ASP A 96 -1.94 2.20 20.95
CA ASP A 96 -0.93 1.88 21.96
C ASP A 96 0.50 2.22 21.46
N ARG A 97 1.51 1.91 22.28
CA ARG A 97 2.92 2.14 21.94
C ARG A 97 3.57 1.06 21.09
N THR A 98 2.77 0.10 20.64
CA THR A 98 3.23 -0.98 19.77
C THR A 98 3.28 -0.53 18.32
N LEU A 99 4.38 -0.78 17.66
CA LEU A 99 4.50 -0.62 16.22
C LEU A 99 4.26 -1.97 15.54
N GLU A 100 3.33 -2.00 14.62
CA GLU A 100 2.97 -3.20 13.86
C GLU A 100 3.08 -2.93 12.37
N VAL A 101 3.77 -3.83 11.66
CA VAL A 101 3.94 -3.78 10.20
C VAL A 101 3.54 -5.15 9.64
N HIS A 102 2.74 -5.14 8.57
CA HIS A 102 2.36 -6.35 7.85
C HIS A 102 2.24 -6.06 6.35
N PRO A 103 3.34 -6.08 5.59
CA PRO A 103 3.33 -5.84 4.16
C PRO A 103 2.48 -6.89 3.42
N LEU A 104 1.59 -6.43 2.52
CA LEU A 104 0.81 -7.29 1.63
C LEU A 104 1.44 -7.36 0.22
N VAL A 105 2.75 -7.31 0.15
CA VAL A 105 3.53 -7.53 -1.07
C VAL A 105 3.98 -8.98 -1.08
N PRO A 106 3.61 -9.79 -2.09
CA PRO A 106 4.11 -11.15 -2.22
C PRO A 106 5.64 -11.16 -2.37
N ALA A 107 6.30 -12.16 -1.77
CA ALA A 107 7.76 -12.22 -1.66
C ALA A 107 8.52 -12.31 -3.00
N ASP A 108 7.81 -12.65 -4.09
CA ASP A 108 8.34 -12.74 -5.45
C ASP A 108 8.15 -11.47 -6.30
N LYS A 109 7.50 -10.41 -5.75
CA LYS A 109 7.13 -9.23 -6.53
C LYS A 109 8.14 -8.09 -6.44
N TRP A 110 8.53 -7.72 -5.24
CA TRP A 110 9.48 -6.62 -5.05
C TRP A 110 10.72 -7.09 -4.31
N ASP A 111 11.87 -6.80 -4.87
CA ASP A 111 13.14 -7.10 -4.21
C ASP A 111 13.48 -6.07 -3.12
N TRP A 112 12.87 -4.88 -3.17
CA TRP A 112 13.06 -3.85 -2.17
C TRP A 112 11.93 -2.82 -2.17
N PHE A 113 11.67 -2.21 -1.02
CA PHE A 113 10.90 -0.97 -0.85
C PHE A 113 11.37 -0.23 0.39
N CYS A 114 11.07 1.07 0.44
CA CYS A 114 11.29 1.88 1.63
C CYS A 114 10.18 2.93 1.77
N LEU A 115 9.57 2.97 2.93
CA LEU A 115 8.74 4.07 3.42
C LEU A 115 9.55 4.78 4.48
N ASP A 116 10.01 5.97 4.18
CA ASP A 116 10.93 6.71 5.03
C ASP A 116 10.34 8.03 5.49
N ASN A 117 10.81 8.50 6.65
CA ASN A 117 10.51 9.81 7.20
C ASN A 117 9.01 10.03 7.47
N VAL A 118 8.31 9.00 7.95
CA VAL A 118 6.90 9.09 8.32
C VAL A 118 6.77 9.51 9.78
N LEU A 119 6.08 10.61 10.05
CA LEU A 119 5.76 11.01 11.41
C LEU A 119 4.62 10.12 11.94
N TYR A 120 4.95 9.29 12.92
CA TYR A 120 4.01 8.37 13.56
C TYR A 120 4.17 8.40 15.09
N HIS A 121 3.11 8.73 15.82
CA HIS A 121 3.13 8.94 17.28
C HIS A 121 4.23 9.94 17.76
N GLY A 122 4.49 10.97 16.95
CA GLY A 122 5.53 11.97 17.27
C GLY A 122 6.97 11.50 17.06
N ARG A 123 7.18 10.31 16.51
CA ARG A 123 8.49 9.74 16.19
C ARG A 123 8.67 9.62 14.67
N ASN A 124 9.90 9.64 14.23
CA ASN A 124 10.22 9.45 12.81
C ASN A 124 10.38 7.96 12.51
N LEU A 125 9.52 7.44 11.63
CA LEU A 125 9.44 6.03 11.29
C LEU A 125 10.03 5.77 9.90
N THR A 126 10.84 4.70 9.79
CA THR A 126 11.28 4.11 8.53
C THR A 126 10.92 2.63 8.50
N ILE A 127 10.29 2.18 7.41
CA ILE A 127 10.00 0.76 7.14
C ILE A 127 10.66 0.42 5.82
N LEU A 128 11.53 -0.57 5.80
CA LEU A 128 12.20 -0.99 4.57
C LEU A 128 12.24 -2.51 4.43
N TRP A 129 12.19 -2.94 3.19
CA TRP A 129 12.44 -4.30 2.77
C TRP A 129 13.63 -4.33 1.82
N ASP A 130 14.59 -5.19 2.09
CA ASP A 130 15.74 -5.45 1.23
C ASP A 130 15.99 -6.96 1.17
N LYS A 131 15.54 -7.60 0.11
CA LYS A 131 15.57 -9.05 -0.04
C LYS A 131 16.98 -9.63 0.02
N ASN A 132 17.94 -8.91 -0.53
CA ASN A 132 19.32 -9.35 -0.66
C ASN A 132 20.28 -8.60 0.29
N GLY A 133 19.88 -7.46 0.83
CA GLY A 133 20.70 -6.59 1.66
C GLY A 133 21.60 -5.61 0.88
N ASP A 134 21.44 -5.55 -0.43
CA ASP A 134 22.33 -4.79 -1.31
C ASP A 134 21.88 -3.34 -1.52
N ARG A 135 20.58 -3.09 -1.35
CA ARG A 135 19.97 -1.81 -1.71
C ARG A 135 20.22 -0.72 -0.69
N TYR A 136 19.99 -1.01 0.59
CA TYR A 136 20.07 -0.02 1.69
C TYR A 136 21.32 -0.20 2.57
N HIS A 137 22.08 -1.28 2.34
CA HIS A 137 23.31 -1.59 3.09
C HIS A 137 23.10 -1.75 4.61
N LEU A 138 21.87 -2.07 5.02
CA LEU A 138 21.51 -2.38 6.40
C LEU A 138 21.37 -3.89 6.65
N GLY A 139 21.70 -4.71 5.63
CA GLY A 139 21.49 -6.15 5.61
C GLY A 139 20.11 -6.51 5.07
N LYS A 140 19.93 -7.81 4.76
CA LYS A 140 18.69 -8.34 4.18
C LYS A 140 17.53 -8.30 5.18
N GLY A 141 16.31 -8.30 4.66
CA GLY A 141 15.08 -8.49 5.44
C GLY A 141 14.18 -7.26 5.53
N LEU A 142 13.06 -7.45 6.22
CA LEU A 142 12.15 -6.39 6.63
C LEU A 142 12.69 -5.74 7.90
N ARG A 143 12.86 -4.43 7.87
CA ARG A 143 13.41 -3.67 8.99
C ARG A 143 12.52 -2.49 9.33
N VAL A 144 12.43 -2.20 10.60
CA VAL A 144 11.70 -1.05 11.13
C VAL A 144 12.61 -0.23 12.01
N LEU A 145 12.71 1.06 11.70
CA LEU A 145 13.52 2.00 12.48
C LEU A 145 12.62 3.10 13.05
N VAL A 146 12.90 3.48 14.29
CA VAL A 146 12.29 4.63 14.96
C VAL A 146 13.41 5.61 15.31
N ASP A 147 13.31 6.86 14.83
CA ASP A 147 14.36 7.89 14.96
C ASP A 147 15.76 7.38 14.55
N GLY A 148 15.80 6.60 13.45
CA GLY A 148 17.03 6.03 12.89
C GLY A 148 17.59 4.82 13.63
N LYS A 149 16.93 4.35 14.71
CA LYS A 149 17.35 3.13 15.43
C LYS A 149 16.46 1.96 15.05
N GLU A 150 17.06 0.84 14.68
CA GLU A 150 16.33 -0.39 14.40
C GLU A 150 15.63 -0.88 15.68
N VAL A 151 14.32 -1.10 15.55
CA VAL A 151 13.45 -1.59 16.62
C VAL A 151 12.80 -2.93 16.28
N GLY A 152 12.88 -3.36 15.01
CA GLY A 152 12.36 -4.65 14.57
C GLY A 152 13.00 -5.12 13.28
N HIS A 153 13.13 -6.44 13.16
CA HIS A 153 13.69 -7.12 11.99
C HIS A 153 13.03 -8.48 11.79
N ALA A 154 12.80 -8.81 10.51
CA ALA A 154 12.41 -10.16 10.08
C ALA A 154 13.12 -10.51 8.76
N ASP A 155 13.52 -11.76 8.58
CA ASP A 155 14.24 -12.23 7.38
C ASP A 155 13.34 -12.30 6.14
N THR A 156 12.03 -12.33 6.34
CA THR A 156 11.00 -12.43 5.28
C THR A 156 9.94 -11.37 5.44
N LEU A 157 9.22 -11.08 4.35
CA LEU A 157 7.99 -10.30 4.41
C LEU A 157 6.93 -11.05 5.24
N GLY A 158 6.20 -10.32 6.04
CA GLY A 158 5.16 -10.83 6.91
C GLY A 158 4.90 -9.90 8.09
N ARG A 159 4.09 -10.36 9.03
CA ARG A 159 3.71 -9.58 10.21
C ARG A 159 4.88 -9.45 11.18
N LEU A 160 5.24 -8.22 11.48
CA LEU A 160 6.27 -7.86 12.46
C LEU A 160 5.66 -6.94 13.52
N VAL A 161 5.79 -7.32 14.79
CA VAL A 161 5.25 -6.57 15.91
C VAL A 161 6.40 -6.16 16.83
N CYS A 162 6.51 -4.87 17.10
CA CYS A 162 7.53 -4.25 17.94
C CYS A 162 6.84 -3.59 19.15
N PRO A 163 6.74 -4.25 20.30
CA PRO A 163 6.07 -3.72 21.48
C PRO A 163 6.87 -2.60 22.14
N ASP A 164 6.16 -1.60 22.68
CA ASP A 164 6.71 -0.51 23.51
C ASP A 164 7.87 0.31 22.88
N VAL A 165 7.84 0.50 21.56
CA VAL A 165 8.90 1.24 20.84
C VAL A 165 8.55 2.69 20.49
N LEU A 166 7.33 3.13 20.78
CA LEU A 166 6.81 4.48 20.48
C LEU A 166 6.69 5.38 21.70
#